data_231dd05d4c020b910d910d1dc394ae67
#
_entry.id   231dd05d4c020b910d910d1dc394ae67
#
_cell.length_a   1.000
_cell.length_b   1.000
_cell.length_c   1.000
_cell.angle_alpha   90.00
_cell.angle_beta   90.00
_cell.angle_gamma   90.00
#
_symmetry.space_group_name_H-M   'P 1'
#
loop_
_entity.id
_entity.type
_entity.pdbx_description
1 polymer ?
#
loop_
_entity_poly.entity_id
_entity_poly.type
_entity_poly.pdbx_seq_one_letter_code
_entity_poly.pdbx_strand_id
1 'polypeptide(L)'
;MTTSILHPSHELMSLIVAHPDLPIVYIYGDGNEPEGVAEHVRYSATKIILYKDEYFTDVDDLEEAIEYELFEADYSEDGNDLYLEADRRAAELWAEAAPCILVEVW
;
A
#
# COMPACT_ATOMS: atom_id res chain seq x y z
N MET A 1 3.74 -8.09 -31.24
CA MET A 1 3.63 -8.14 -30.54
C MET A 1 3.34 -8.02 -29.64
N THR A 2 3.25 -7.76 -29.22
CA THR A 2 2.92 -7.60 -28.55
C THR A 2 2.67 -7.76 -27.52
N THR A 3 2.34 -7.79 -27.17
CA THR A 3 2.05 -7.90 -26.14
C THR A 3 2.75 -8.07 -25.00
N SER A 4 3.89 -7.87 -24.89
CA SER A 4 4.74 -8.11 -23.76
C SER A 4 4.35 -7.37 -22.50
N ILE A 5 3.57 -6.34 -22.59
CA ILE A 5 3.07 -5.65 -21.41
C ILE A 5 2.19 -6.53 -20.55
N LEU A 6 1.67 -7.60 -21.12
CA LEU A 6 0.83 -8.53 -20.39
C LEU A 6 1.61 -9.70 -19.83
N HIS A 7 2.89 -9.80 -20.17
CA HIS A 7 3.73 -10.85 -19.61
C HIS A 7 4.11 -10.52 -18.19
N PRO A 8 4.04 -11.50 -17.32
CA PRO A 8 4.68 -11.34 -16.01
C PRO A 8 6.17 -11.15 -16.25
N SER A 9 6.76 -10.18 -15.60
CA SER A 9 8.20 -10.01 -15.67
C SER A 9 8.87 -11.15 -14.92
N HIS A 10 10.19 -11.32 -15.14
CA HIS A 10 10.95 -12.26 -14.34
C HIS A 10 10.85 -11.95 -12.87
N GLU A 11 10.76 -10.69 -12.53
CA GLU A 11 10.59 -10.24 -11.16
C GLU A 11 9.31 -10.78 -10.55
N LEU A 12 8.19 -10.61 -11.26
CA LEU A 12 6.90 -11.09 -10.77
C LEU A 12 6.89 -12.61 -10.66
N MET A 13 7.43 -13.30 -11.66
CA MET A 13 7.50 -14.76 -11.63
C MET A 13 8.34 -15.25 -10.46
N SER A 14 9.45 -14.58 -10.20
CA SER A 14 10.30 -14.93 -9.07
C SER A 14 9.59 -14.76 -7.74
N LEU A 15 8.81 -13.68 -7.62
CA LEU A 15 8.04 -13.43 -6.40
C LEU A 15 6.95 -14.48 -6.21
N ILE A 16 6.27 -14.87 -7.28
CA ILE A 16 5.23 -15.90 -7.21
C ILE A 16 5.84 -17.23 -6.76
N VAL A 17 6.99 -17.59 -7.31
CA VAL A 17 7.65 -18.84 -6.95
C VAL A 17 8.12 -18.81 -5.50
N ALA A 18 8.66 -17.67 -5.06
CA ALA A 18 9.15 -17.52 -3.69
C ALA A 18 8.01 -17.43 -2.67
N HIS A 19 6.83 -16.97 -3.09
CA HIS A 19 5.71 -16.75 -2.20
C HIS A 19 4.41 -17.31 -2.80
N PRO A 20 4.32 -18.65 -2.97
CA PRO A 20 3.20 -19.23 -3.73
C PRO A 20 1.85 -19.07 -3.06
N ASP A 21 1.83 -18.80 -1.76
CA ASP A 21 0.58 -18.66 -1.02
C ASP A 21 0.10 -17.21 -0.87
N LEU A 22 0.87 -16.26 -1.37
CA LEU A 22 0.48 -14.87 -1.21
C LEU A 22 -0.44 -14.41 -2.34
N PRO A 23 -1.46 -13.61 -2.01
CA PRO A 23 -2.30 -13.02 -3.04
C PRO A 23 -1.53 -11.94 -3.82
N ILE A 24 -1.96 -11.72 -5.04
CA ILE A 24 -1.41 -10.65 -5.88
C ILE A 24 -2.38 -9.48 -5.81
N VAL A 25 -1.87 -8.32 -5.44
CA VAL A 25 -2.68 -7.10 -5.30
C VAL A 25 -2.18 -6.06 -6.29
N TYR A 26 -3.08 -5.48 -7.05
CA TYR A 26 -2.76 -4.44 -8.03
C TYR A 26 -3.19 -3.09 -7.50
N ILE A 27 -2.28 -2.13 -7.54
CA ILE A 27 -2.57 -0.74 -7.16
C ILE A 27 -2.18 0.16 -8.32
N TYR A 28 -3.09 1.04 -8.70
CA TYR A 28 -2.84 2.02 -9.75
C TYR A 28 -2.44 3.35 -9.10
N GLY A 29 -1.29 3.87 -9.51
CA GLY A 29 -0.64 4.96 -8.83
C GLY A 29 -1.43 6.25 -8.73
N ASP A 30 -2.30 6.51 -9.69
CA ASP A 30 -3.13 7.71 -9.66
C ASP A 30 -4.57 7.39 -9.26
N GLY A 31 -4.81 6.18 -8.79
CA GLY A 31 -6.15 5.76 -8.37
C GLY A 31 -7.03 5.30 -9.51
N ASN A 32 -6.54 5.36 -10.74
CA ASN A 32 -7.29 4.96 -11.91
C ASN A 32 -6.55 3.91 -12.71
N GLU A 33 -7.31 3.01 -13.32
CA GLU A 33 -6.73 2.03 -14.19
C GLU A 33 -6.09 2.74 -15.39
N PRO A 34 -4.84 2.39 -15.74
CA PRO A 34 -4.18 3.06 -16.86
C PRO A 34 -4.86 2.76 -18.19
N GLU A 35 -4.91 3.76 -19.04
CA GLU A 35 -5.41 3.59 -20.40
C GLU A 35 -4.23 3.24 -21.30
N GLY A 36 -4.33 2.11 -21.96
CA GLY A 36 -3.27 1.67 -22.85
C GLY A 36 -2.13 1.02 -22.11
N VAL A 37 -0.91 1.38 -22.45
CA VAL A 37 0.29 0.75 -21.91
C VAL A 37 0.73 1.44 -20.63
N ALA A 38 0.91 0.66 -19.57
CA ALA A 38 1.48 1.18 -18.33
C ALA A 38 2.96 1.47 -18.57
N GLU A 39 3.40 2.68 -18.24
CA GLU A 39 4.78 3.07 -18.42
C GLU A 39 5.68 2.54 -17.32
N HIS A 40 5.15 2.44 -16.11
CA HIS A 40 5.92 2.01 -14.97
C HIS A 40 5.18 0.94 -14.20
N VAL A 41 5.91 -0.12 -13.89
CA VAL A 41 5.36 -1.22 -13.10
C VAL A 41 6.42 -1.62 -12.08
N ARG A 42 6.01 -1.76 -10.84
CA ARG A 42 6.91 -2.22 -9.79
C ARG A 42 6.30 -3.42 -9.09
N TYR A 43 7.14 -4.40 -8.79
CA TYR A 43 6.73 -5.62 -8.10
C TYR A 43 7.47 -5.74 -6.80
N SER A 44 6.77 -6.12 -5.74
CA SER A 44 7.42 -6.33 -4.44
C SER A 44 6.61 -7.27 -3.58
N ALA A 45 7.29 -7.98 -2.70
CA ALA A 45 6.63 -8.74 -1.65
C ALA A 45 6.58 -7.83 -0.43
N THR A 46 5.40 -7.53 0.06
CA THR A 46 5.24 -6.57 1.13
C THR A 46 3.97 -6.89 1.93
N LYS A 47 3.66 -6.03 2.87
CA LYS A 47 2.39 -6.10 3.59
C LYS A 47 1.50 -4.97 3.13
N ILE A 48 0.20 -5.18 3.23
CA ILE A 48 -0.78 -4.19 2.81
C ILE A 48 -1.94 -4.20 3.80
N ILE A 49 -2.50 -3.03 4.05
CA ILE A 49 -3.69 -2.89 4.84
C ILE A 49 -4.63 -1.89 4.19
N LEU A 50 -5.91 -2.16 4.28
CA LEU A 50 -6.94 -1.25 3.80
C LEU A 50 -7.43 -0.43 4.98
N TYR A 51 -7.39 0.89 4.85
CA TYR A 51 -7.86 1.81 5.87
C TYR A 51 -8.65 2.92 5.22
N LYS A 52 -9.94 2.98 5.53
CA LYS A 52 -10.85 3.99 4.97
C LYS A 52 -10.79 4.06 3.46
N ASP A 53 -10.94 2.91 2.82
CA ASP A 53 -10.98 2.77 1.37
C ASP A 53 -9.67 3.08 0.66
N GLU A 54 -8.58 3.15 1.41
CA GLU A 54 -7.25 3.40 0.84
C GLU A 54 -6.29 2.33 1.31
N TYR A 55 -5.46 1.83 0.40
CA TYR A 55 -4.45 0.83 0.73
C TYR A 55 -3.15 1.48 1.15
N PHE A 56 -2.57 0.96 2.22
CA PHE A 56 -1.28 1.43 2.73
C PHE A 56 -0.30 0.28 2.73
N THR A 57 0.91 0.54 2.23
CA THR A 57 1.98 -0.44 2.16
C THR A 57 3.14 -0.08 3.09
N ASP A 58 2.99 0.99 3.85
CA ASP A 58 4.02 1.51 4.73
C ASP A 58 3.35 2.05 5.99
N VAL A 59 3.85 1.65 7.15
CA VAL A 59 3.26 2.09 8.41
C VAL A 59 3.40 3.60 8.61
N ASP A 60 4.47 4.20 8.09
CA ASP A 60 4.68 5.64 8.24
C ASP A 60 3.64 6.41 7.46
N ASP A 61 3.27 5.95 6.27
CA ASP A 61 2.22 6.57 5.48
C ASP A 61 0.86 6.45 6.17
N LEU A 62 0.60 5.30 6.78
CA LEU A 62 -0.63 5.08 7.54
C LEU A 62 -0.69 6.02 8.74
N GLU A 63 0.42 6.16 9.45
CA GLU A 63 0.49 7.07 10.60
C GLU A 63 0.24 8.51 10.17
N GLU A 64 0.81 8.94 9.06
CA GLU A 64 0.60 10.28 8.54
C GLU A 64 -0.87 10.53 8.21
N ALA A 65 -1.54 9.54 7.63
CA ALA A 65 -2.96 9.65 7.32
C ALA A 65 -3.79 9.79 8.59
N ILE A 66 -3.42 9.06 9.64
CA ILE A 66 -4.12 9.14 10.92
C ILE A 66 -3.86 10.48 11.60
N GLU A 67 -2.62 10.99 11.51
CA GLU A 67 -2.29 12.32 12.03
C GLU A 67 -3.18 13.39 11.42
N TYR A 68 -3.31 13.34 10.10
CA TYR A 68 -4.13 14.28 9.37
C TYR A 68 -5.60 14.20 9.82
N GLU A 69 -6.09 13.00 9.99
CA GLU A 69 -7.44 12.75 10.40
C GLU A 69 -7.71 13.28 11.80
N LEU A 70 -6.78 13.05 12.72
CA LEU A 70 -6.89 13.55 14.08
C LEU A 70 -6.83 15.07 14.11
N PHE A 71 -5.97 15.64 13.29
CA PHE A 71 -5.86 17.09 13.19
C PHE A 71 -7.17 17.69 12.67
N GLU A 72 -7.78 17.10 11.67
CA GLU A 72 -9.04 17.58 11.14
C GLU A 72 -10.20 17.45 12.13
N ALA A 73 -10.13 16.44 12.98
CA ALA A 73 -11.14 16.21 14.00
C ALA A 73 -10.93 17.10 15.23
N ASP A 74 -9.98 18.02 15.16
CA ASP A 74 -9.66 18.92 16.26
C ASP A 74 -9.32 18.16 17.54
N TYR A 75 -8.57 17.07 17.35
CA TYR A 75 -8.18 16.21 18.45
C TYR A 75 -7.09 16.87 19.26
N SER A 76 -7.26 16.79 20.60
CA SER A 76 -6.24 17.15 21.53
C SER A 76 -5.89 18.61 21.65
N GLU A 77 -5.37 18.89 22.76
CA GLU A 77 -4.93 20.19 23.17
C GLU A 77 -3.48 20.40 22.86
N ASP A 78 -2.72 19.32 22.62
CA ASP A 78 -1.31 19.51 22.39
C ASP A 78 -0.84 18.54 21.32
N GLY A 79 0.07 19.03 20.47
CA GLY A 79 0.54 18.29 19.32
C GLY A 79 1.24 16.98 19.63
N ASN A 80 1.84 16.89 20.79
CA ASN A 80 2.53 15.66 21.19
C ASN A 80 1.55 14.52 21.39
N ASP A 81 0.40 14.81 21.98
CA ASP A 81 -0.63 13.80 22.21
C ASP A 81 -1.18 13.28 20.88
N LEU A 82 -1.33 14.17 19.92
CA LEU A 82 -1.83 13.80 18.59
C LEU A 82 -0.87 12.82 17.91
N TYR A 83 0.42 13.12 17.94
CA TYR A 83 1.41 12.26 17.29
C TYR A 83 1.53 10.91 18.00
N LEU A 84 1.47 10.92 19.33
CA LEU A 84 1.52 9.67 20.10
C LEU A 84 0.30 8.80 19.80
N GLU A 85 -0.86 9.42 19.70
CA GLU A 85 -2.08 8.68 19.39
C GLU A 85 -2.04 8.12 17.97
N ALA A 86 -1.55 8.89 17.01
CA ALA A 86 -1.43 8.42 15.64
C ALA A 86 -0.47 7.24 15.54
N ASP A 87 0.66 7.33 16.23
CA ASP A 87 1.64 6.26 16.25
C ASP A 87 1.03 4.97 16.83
N ARG A 88 0.30 5.09 17.93
CA ARG A 88 -0.33 3.96 18.58
C ARG A 88 -1.37 3.30 17.64
N ARG A 89 -2.22 4.11 17.03
CA ARG A 89 -3.25 3.59 16.12
C ARG A 89 -2.65 2.94 14.89
N ALA A 90 -1.63 3.56 14.33
CA ALA A 90 -0.95 3.00 13.15
C ALA A 90 -0.31 1.66 13.48
N ALA A 91 0.34 1.56 14.64
CA ALA A 91 0.96 0.31 15.05
C ALA A 91 -0.07 -0.81 15.24
N GLU A 92 -1.20 -0.48 15.86
CA GLU A 92 -2.27 -1.47 16.05
C GLU A 92 -2.84 -1.95 14.73
N LEU A 93 -3.10 -1.03 13.81
CA LEU A 93 -3.63 -1.39 12.49
C LEU A 93 -2.61 -2.17 11.68
N TRP A 94 -1.36 -1.74 11.72
CA TRP A 94 -0.31 -2.40 10.96
C TRP A 94 -0.06 -3.83 11.41
N ALA A 95 -0.34 -4.14 12.66
CA ALA A 95 -0.24 -5.51 13.15
C ALA A 95 -1.18 -6.47 12.40
N GLU A 96 -2.21 -5.92 11.77
CA GLU A 96 -3.16 -6.72 11.00
C GLU A 96 -2.88 -6.68 9.50
N ALA A 97 -1.82 -5.99 9.08
CA ALA A 97 -1.46 -5.93 7.67
C ALA A 97 -1.15 -7.33 7.14
N ALA A 98 -1.65 -7.60 5.95
CA ALA A 98 -1.51 -8.92 5.35
C ALA A 98 -0.39 -8.93 4.31
N PRO A 99 0.42 -10.00 4.27
CA PRO A 99 1.46 -10.10 3.26
C PRO A 99 0.85 -10.33 1.88
N CYS A 100 1.46 -9.78 0.87
CA CYS A 100 1.00 -9.92 -0.50
C CYS A 100 2.14 -9.71 -1.48
N ILE A 101 1.89 -10.06 -2.74
CA ILE A 101 2.74 -9.64 -3.84
C ILE A 101 2.06 -8.41 -4.41
N LEU A 102 2.74 -7.28 -4.33
CA LEU A 102 2.19 -6.00 -4.76
C LEU A 102 2.67 -5.67 -6.16
N VAL A 103 1.72 -5.34 -7.03
CA VAL A 103 2.00 -4.84 -8.37
C VAL A 103 1.52 -3.40 -8.42
N GLU A 104 2.46 -2.48 -8.49
CA GLU A 104 2.15 -1.06 -8.59
C GLU A 104 2.30 -0.62 -10.03
N VAL A 105 1.28 0.04 -10.55
CA VAL A 105 1.22 0.44 -11.95
C VAL A 105 0.94 1.93 -12.02
N TRP A 106 1.74 2.67 -12.83
CA TRP A 106 1.48 4.09 -13.06
C TRP A 106 2.04 4.60 -14.39
#